data_b9d6ccca506238f7a267b5ebc2b5a2de
#
_entry.id   b9d6ccca506238f7a267b5ebc2b5a2de
#
_cell.length_a   1.000
_cell.length_b   1.000
_cell.length_c   1.000
_cell.angle_alpha   90.00
_cell.angle_beta   90.00
_cell.angle_gamma   90.00
#
_symmetry.space_group_name_H-M   'P 1'
#
loop_
_entity.id
_entity.type
_entity.pdbx_description
1 polymer ?
#
loop_
_entity_poly.entity_id
_entity_poly.type
_entity_poly.pdbx_seq_one_letter_code
_entity_poly.pdbx_strand_id
1 'polypeptide(L)'
;FYSCSSLTSITIPNSVTSIGAAAFSDCSSLTSINIGNSVTTIGGGAFNGCSFLQNVTCLATTPPTLEDNTVFPYPNTTTLTVPCGTLEAYSAPTSFWNMFFADRIEEDCSGIEQAETESISFFPNPTKSEITFSQAIEKVEVIDLTGKAIFTFTNAKTINIESLPAGAYYLRLTNEEKTSLQKVIKQ
;
A
#
# COMPACT_ATOMS: atom_id res chain seq x y z
N PHE A 1 -9.44 -0.10 29.36
CA PHE A 1 -10.81 0.24 28.88
C PHE A 1 -11.76 -0.97 28.90
N TYR A 2 -11.43 -1.98 29.68
CA TYR A 2 -12.30 -3.17 29.83
C TYR A 2 -13.74 -2.74 30.16
N SER A 3 -14.72 -3.33 29.44
CA SER A 3 -16.19 -3.09 29.63
C SER A 3 -16.62 -1.63 29.47
N CYS A 4 -15.92 -0.82 28.71
CA CYS A 4 -16.35 0.56 28.38
C CYS A 4 -17.52 0.52 27.39
N SER A 5 -18.71 0.12 27.83
CA SER A 5 -19.88 -0.12 26.98
C SER A 5 -20.43 1.10 26.25
N SER A 6 -20.05 2.32 26.64
CA SER A 6 -20.44 3.56 25.96
C SER A 6 -19.39 4.06 24.95
N LEU A 7 -18.23 3.39 24.83
CA LEU A 7 -17.17 3.77 23.89
C LEU A 7 -17.59 3.38 22.47
N THR A 8 -17.73 4.35 21.57
CA THR A 8 -18.18 4.11 20.20
C THR A 8 -17.03 4.07 19.18
N SER A 9 -15.93 4.76 19.46
CA SER A 9 -14.73 4.76 18.61
C SER A 9 -13.48 4.98 19.44
N ILE A 10 -12.34 4.49 18.94
CA ILE A 10 -11.03 4.71 19.57
C ILE A 10 -9.95 4.90 18.52
N THR A 11 -9.03 5.83 18.76
CA THR A 11 -7.80 5.99 18.01
C THR A 11 -6.61 5.67 18.92
N ILE A 12 -5.84 4.66 18.56
CA ILE A 12 -4.57 4.29 19.17
C ILE A 12 -3.48 5.11 18.47
N PRO A 13 -2.83 6.06 19.15
CA PRO A 13 -1.86 6.95 18.50
C PRO A 13 -0.58 6.22 18.09
N ASN A 14 0.18 6.83 17.18
CA ASN A 14 1.44 6.28 16.69
C ASN A 14 2.54 6.13 17.76
N SER A 15 2.39 6.71 18.94
CA SER A 15 3.32 6.53 20.07
C SER A 15 3.12 5.21 20.81
N VAL A 16 2.01 4.48 20.56
CA VAL A 16 1.71 3.19 21.18
C VAL A 16 2.33 2.07 20.37
N THR A 17 3.09 1.20 21.02
CA THR A 17 3.76 0.06 20.39
C THR A 17 3.07 -1.27 20.64
N SER A 18 2.22 -1.36 21.66
CA SER A 18 1.48 -2.59 21.99
C SER A 18 0.09 -2.29 22.57
N ILE A 19 -0.87 -3.14 22.25
CA ILE A 19 -2.20 -3.17 22.87
C ILE A 19 -2.23 -4.40 23.76
N GLY A 20 -2.44 -4.20 25.06
CA GLY A 20 -2.45 -5.29 26.04
C GLY A 20 -3.64 -6.23 25.91
N ALA A 21 -3.55 -7.41 26.54
CA ALA A 21 -4.62 -8.38 26.60
C ALA A 21 -5.89 -7.76 27.22
N ALA A 22 -7.06 -8.05 26.63
CA ALA A 22 -8.39 -7.58 27.05
C ALA A 22 -8.50 -6.04 27.18
N ALA A 23 -7.59 -5.23 26.58
CA ALA A 23 -7.56 -3.78 26.77
C ALA A 23 -8.88 -3.07 26.46
N PHE A 24 -9.64 -3.57 25.48
CA PHE A 24 -10.95 -3.06 25.04
C PHE A 24 -12.01 -4.18 25.01
N SER A 25 -11.78 -5.27 25.76
CA SER A 25 -12.76 -6.34 25.83
C SER A 25 -14.07 -5.82 26.37
N ASP A 26 -15.18 -6.33 25.83
CA ASP A 26 -16.55 -5.98 26.18
C ASP A 26 -16.93 -4.49 26.00
N CYS A 27 -16.20 -3.77 25.15
CA CYS A 27 -16.62 -2.45 24.67
C CYS A 27 -17.75 -2.63 23.63
N SER A 28 -18.94 -3.01 24.10
CA SER A 28 -20.02 -3.49 23.24
C SER A 28 -20.55 -2.47 22.22
N SER A 29 -20.44 -1.16 22.49
CA SER A 29 -20.83 -0.11 21.53
C SER A 29 -19.73 0.31 20.56
N LEU A 30 -18.53 -0.29 20.63
CA LEU A 30 -17.41 0.09 19.79
C LEU A 30 -17.67 -0.31 18.33
N THR A 31 -17.75 0.68 17.44
CA THR A 31 -18.02 0.50 16.01
C THR A 31 -16.79 0.66 15.12
N SER A 32 -15.80 1.43 15.57
CA SER A 32 -14.59 1.70 14.80
C SER A 32 -13.33 1.82 15.65
N ILE A 33 -12.22 1.33 15.10
CA ILE A 33 -10.90 1.39 15.72
C ILE A 33 -9.90 1.89 14.68
N ASN A 34 -9.07 2.87 15.08
CA ASN A 34 -7.88 3.27 14.31
C ASN A 34 -6.63 2.84 15.10
N ILE A 35 -5.81 1.97 14.53
CA ILE A 35 -4.58 1.44 15.12
C ILE A 35 -3.39 2.16 14.48
N GLY A 36 -2.59 2.87 15.30
CA GLY A 36 -1.42 3.61 14.86
C GLY A 36 -0.34 2.72 14.25
N ASN A 37 0.50 3.31 13.43
CA ASN A 37 1.52 2.62 12.62
C ASN A 37 2.68 2.00 13.43
N SER A 38 2.86 2.35 14.69
CA SER A 38 3.92 1.81 15.56
C SER A 38 3.49 0.61 16.39
N VAL A 39 2.21 0.21 16.34
CA VAL A 39 1.74 -0.98 17.06
C VAL A 39 2.33 -2.22 16.41
N THR A 40 3.01 -3.05 17.21
CA THR A 40 3.66 -4.29 16.76
C THR A 40 3.00 -5.55 17.33
N THR A 41 2.25 -5.42 18.42
CA THR A 41 1.59 -6.55 19.10
C THR A 41 0.21 -6.17 19.61
N ILE A 42 -0.74 -7.10 19.52
CA ILE A 42 -2.10 -6.97 20.07
C ILE A 42 -2.39 -8.21 20.90
N GLY A 43 -2.62 -8.00 22.18
CA GLY A 43 -2.82 -9.05 23.18
C GLY A 43 -4.13 -9.81 23.03
N GLY A 44 -4.18 -11.02 23.59
CA GLY A 44 -5.34 -11.90 23.54
C GLY A 44 -6.60 -11.24 24.07
N GLY A 45 -7.70 -11.40 23.36
CA GLY A 45 -8.99 -10.83 23.72
C GLY A 45 -9.07 -9.31 23.68
N ALA A 46 -8.09 -8.60 23.12
CA ALA A 46 -8.01 -7.13 23.19
C ALA A 46 -9.32 -6.45 22.78
N PHE A 47 -10.03 -6.97 21.80
CA PHE A 47 -11.31 -6.46 21.29
C PHE A 47 -12.44 -7.51 21.35
N ASN A 48 -12.24 -8.57 22.15
CA ASN A 48 -13.29 -9.57 22.35
C ASN A 48 -14.53 -8.93 22.93
N GLY A 49 -15.72 -9.35 22.53
CA GLY A 49 -16.98 -8.78 23.00
C GLY A 49 -17.34 -7.41 22.42
N CYS A 50 -16.53 -6.83 21.51
CA CYS A 50 -16.89 -5.64 20.74
C CYS A 50 -17.89 -5.99 19.62
N SER A 51 -19.12 -6.35 19.98
CA SER A 51 -20.11 -6.98 19.08
C SER A 51 -20.64 -6.08 17.98
N PHE A 52 -20.49 -4.76 18.08
CA PHE A 52 -20.88 -3.80 17.05
C PHE A 52 -19.70 -3.28 16.21
N LEU A 53 -18.51 -3.90 16.33
CA LEU A 53 -17.33 -3.49 15.57
C LEU A 53 -17.54 -3.73 14.07
N GLN A 54 -17.46 -2.66 13.28
CA GLN A 54 -17.68 -2.65 11.83
C GLN A 54 -16.39 -2.33 11.06
N ASN A 55 -15.55 -1.44 11.59
CA ASN A 55 -14.39 -0.94 10.90
C ASN A 55 -13.14 -0.99 11.78
N VAL A 56 -12.09 -1.60 11.27
CA VAL A 56 -10.74 -1.54 11.84
C VAL A 56 -9.82 -0.94 10.80
N THR A 57 -9.15 0.16 11.12
CA THR A 57 -8.07 0.73 10.32
C THR A 57 -6.76 0.43 11.02
N CYS A 58 -5.83 -0.23 10.37
CA CYS A 58 -4.48 -0.48 10.88
C CYS A 58 -3.46 0.21 9.99
N LEU A 59 -2.75 1.21 10.54
CA LEU A 59 -1.79 2.02 9.78
C LEU A 59 -0.38 1.41 9.71
N ALA A 60 -0.15 0.26 10.33
CA ALA A 60 1.14 -0.43 10.30
C ALA A 60 1.39 -1.06 8.92
N THR A 61 2.55 -0.81 8.34
CA THR A 61 2.97 -1.42 7.06
C THR A 61 3.40 -2.89 7.20
N THR A 62 3.78 -3.29 8.41
CA THR A 62 3.98 -4.68 8.79
C THR A 62 2.87 -5.08 9.75
N PRO A 63 2.08 -6.13 9.47
CA PRO A 63 0.98 -6.52 10.32
C PRO A 63 1.43 -6.75 11.78
N PRO A 64 0.78 -6.10 12.77
CA PRO A 64 1.00 -6.45 14.17
C PRO A 64 0.79 -7.93 14.44
N THR A 65 1.60 -8.50 15.31
CA THR A 65 1.38 -9.87 15.79
C THR A 65 0.12 -9.90 16.67
N LEU A 66 -0.85 -10.72 16.29
CA LEU A 66 -1.99 -11.05 17.15
C LEU A 66 -1.60 -12.24 18.03
N GLU A 67 -1.74 -12.11 19.36
CA GLU A 67 -1.31 -13.17 20.29
C GLU A 67 -2.06 -14.48 20.08
N ASP A 68 -3.37 -14.40 19.78
CA ASP A 68 -4.21 -15.57 19.57
C ASP A 68 -5.47 -15.26 18.74
N ASN A 69 -6.32 -16.25 18.60
CA ASN A 69 -7.57 -16.19 17.87
C ASN A 69 -8.75 -15.58 18.67
N THR A 70 -8.50 -14.92 19.77
CA THR A 70 -9.53 -14.23 20.56
C THR A 70 -9.47 -12.71 20.45
N VAL A 71 -8.46 -12.17 19.73
CA VAL A 71 -8.19 -10.72 19.66
C VAL A 71 -9.39 -9.92 19.18
N PHE A 72 -10.09 -10.39 18.16
CA PHE A 72 -11.30 -9.75 17.63
C PHE A 72 -12.54 -10.62 17.86
N PRO A 73 -13.77 -10.04 17.84
CA PRO A 73 -14.98 -10.83 17.92
C PRO A 73 -15.10 -11.80 16.73
N TYR A 74 -15.63 -12.99 16.98
CA TYR A 74 -15.87 -14.00 15.95
C TYR A 74 -17.23 -14.70 16.15
N PRO A 75 -18.03 -14.91 15.10
CA PRO A 75 -17.86 -14.42 13.72
C PRO A 75 -18.05 -12.91 13.63
N ASN A 76 -17.39 -12.26 12.70
CA ASN A 76 -17.52 -10.83 12.51
C ASN A 76 -17.83 -10.46 11.04
N THR A 77 -18.39 -9.28 10.85
CA THR A 77 -18.61 -8.64 9.54
C THR A 77 -17.73 -7.41 9.36
N THR A 78 -16.70 -7.30 10.19
CA THR A 78 -15.81 -6.14 10.29
C THR A 78 -14.94 -6.05 9.04
N THR A 79 -14.81 -4.85 8.46
CA THR A 79 -13.84 -4.53 7.41
C THR A 79 -12.53 -4.09 8.04
N LEU A 80 -11.42 -4.56 7.50
CA LEU A 80 -10.07 -4.11 7.83
C LEU A 80 -9.53 -3.23 6.71
N THR A 81 -9.17 -2.01 7.03
CA THR A 81 -8.47 -1.10 6.12
C THR A 81 -6.99 -1.03 6.49
N VAL A 82 -6.11 -1.27 5.51
CA VAL A 82 -4.65 -1.31 5.68
C VAL A 82 -3.96 -0.35 4.71
N PRO A 83 -2.68 0.01 4.94
CA PRO A 83 -1.94 0.88 4.02
C PRO A 83 -1.77 0.24 2.64
N CYS A 84 -1.74 1.08 1.61
CA CYS A 84 -1.54 0.66 0.24
C CYS A 84 -0.23 -0.15 0.05
N GLY A 85 -0.31 -1.25 -0.71
CA GLY A 85 0.82 -2.15 -0.95
C GLY A 85 1.07 -3.16 0.18
N THR A 86 0.17 -3.28 1.18
CA THR A 86 0.35 -4.20 2.31
C THR A 86 -0.64 -5.37 2.34
N LEU A 87 -1.58 -5.41 1.41
CA LEU A 87 -2.64 -6.43 1.35
C LEU A 87 -2.10 -7.86 1.46
N GLU A 88 -1.04 -8.18 0.72
CA GLU A 88 -0.43 -9.52 0.73
C GLU A 88 0.06 -9.93 2.12
N ALA A 89 0.66 -9.00 2.87
CA ALA A 89 1.17 -9.26 4.21
C ALA A 89 0.03 -9.54 5.21
N TYR A 90 -1.08 -8.80 5.13
CA TYR A 90 -2.23 -8.98 6.01
C TYR A 90 -3.08 -10.20 5.65
N SER A 91 -3.18 -10.52 4.36
CA SER A 91 -3.97 -11.65 3.84
C SER A 91 -3.21 -12.98 3.81
N ALA A 92 -1.96 -13.04 4.32
CA ALA A 92 -1.17 -14.26 4.36
C ALA A 92 -1.95 -15.40 5.01
N PRO A 93 -2.00 -16.61 4.40
CA PRO A 93 -2.86 -17.71 4.88
C PRO A 93 -2.62 -18.16 6.32
N THR A 94 -1.42 -17.94 6.84
CA THR A 94 -1.02 -18.27 8.22
C THR A 94 -1.25 -17.13 9.21
N SER A 95 -1.74 -15.98 8.75
CA SER A 95 -1.97 -14.80 9.58
C SER A 95 -3.30 -14.89 10.30
N PHE A 96 -3.34 -14.58 11.59
CA PHE A 96 -4.61 -14.38 12.29
C PHE A 96 -5.42 -13.22 11.70
N TRP A 97 -4.80 -12.24 11.08
CA TRP A 97 -5.49 -11.18 10.36
C TRP A 97 -6.37 -11.74 9.25
N ASN A 98 -5.81 -12.66 8.42
CA ASN A 98 -6.58 -13.33 7.39
C ASN A 98 -7.72 -14.19 7.98
N MET A 99 -7.48 -14.85 9.12
CA MET A 99 -8.52 -15.63 9.78
C MET A 99 -9.73 -14.77 10.20
N PHE A 100 -9.49 -13.57 10.73
CA PHE A 100 -10.57 -12.68 11.17
C PHE A 100 -11.23 -11.92 10.01
N PHE A 101 -10.48 -11.48 9.02
CA PHE A 101 -10.94 -10.51 8.02
C PHE A 101 -11.06 -11.08 6.60
N ALA A 102 -10.29 -12.14 6.26
CA ALA A 102 -10.34 -12.84 4.97
C ALA A 102 -10.49 -11.89 3.76
N ASP A 103 -11.63 -11.98 3.05
CA ASP A 103 -12.00 -11.20 1.86
C ASP A 103 -12.48 -9.76 2.18
N ARG A 104 -12.43 -9.34 3.45
CA ARG A 104 -12.82 -8.00 3.92
C ARG A 104 -11.63 -7.11 4.28
N ILE A 105 -10.45 -7.40 3.71
CA ILE A 105 -9.28 -6.54 3.84
C ILE A 105 -9.24 -5.61 2.62
N GLU A 106 -9.24 -4.32 2.88
CA GLU A 106 -9.18 -3.26 1.86
C GLU A 106 -7.93 -2.41 2.05
N GLU A 107 -7.33 -1.95 0.97
CA GLU A 107 -6.22 -1.02 1.02
C GLU A 107 -6.69 0.42 0.92
N ASP A 108 -6.26 1.27 1.86
CA ASP A 108 -6.39 2.70 1.73
C ASP A 108 -5.19 3.26 0.95
N CYS A 109 -5.41 3.50 -0.34
CA CYS A 109 -4.44 4.16 -1.21
C CYS A 109 -4.72 5.66 -1.38
N SER A 110 -5.69 6.23 -0.67
CA SER A 110 -6.09 7.64 -0.78
C SER A 110 -5.05 8.62 -0.21
N GLY A 111 -4.22 8.17 0.73
CA GLY A 111 -3.13 8.95 1.32
C GLY A 111 -1.77 8.72 0.64
N ILE A 112 -1.66 7.78 -0.27
CA ILE A 112 -0.79 7.98 -1.39
C ILE A 112 -1.50 9.12 -2.15
N GLU A 113 -1.14 10.40 -1.86
CA GLU A 113 -0.93 11.22 -3.00
C GLU A 113 -0.26 10.25 -3.98
N GLN A 114 -0.94 9.82 -5.01
CA GLN A 114 -0.32 9.82 -6.30
C GLN A 114 0.37 11.19 -6.23
N ALA A 115 1.63 11.23 -5.79
CA ALA A 115 2.50 12.27 -6.25
C ALA A 115 2.08 12.24 -7.69
N GLU A 116 1.25 13.25 -8.09
CA GLU A 116 1.00 13.41 -9.47
C GLU A 116 2.40 13.24 -10.02
N THR A 117 2.73 11.99 -10.35
CA THR A 117 3.70 11.77 -11.36
C THR A 117 2.93 12.50 -12.41
N GLU A 118 3.24 13.80 -12.54
CA GLU A 118 2.87 14.53 -13.72
C GLU A 118 3.08 13.50 -14.76
N SER A 119 1.95 12.93 -15.23
CA SER A 119 2.01 11.62 -15.87
C SER A 119 2.80 11.92 -17.11
N ILE A 120 4.13 11.67 -17.01
CA ILE A 120 5.05 12.01 -18.07
C ILE A 120 4.56 11.18 -19.21
N SER A 121 3.66 11.77 -19.97
CA SER A 121 3.14 11.15 -21.16
C SER A 121 4.21 11.28 -22.24
N PHE A 122 4.34 10.26 -23.04
CA PHE A 122 5.23 10.27 -24.20
C PHE A 122 4.51 9.71 -25.43
N PHE A 123 4.92 10.17 -26.57
CA PHE A 123 4.38 9.72 -27.85
C PHE A 123 5.46 9.79 -28.95
N PRO A 124 5.31 9.03 -30.04
CA PRO A 124 4.34 7.97 -30.21
C PRO A 124 4.73 6.69 -29.45
N ASN A 125 3.72 5.91 -29.08
CA ASN A 125 3.93 4.56 -28.59
C ASN A 125 2.81 3.65 -29.17
N PRO A 126 3.11 2.73 -30.09
CA PRO A 126 4.43 2.32 -30.59
C PRO A 126 5.20 3.40 -31.37
N THR A 127 6.53 3.31 -31.37
CA THR A 127 7.42 4.23 -32.09
C THR A 127 8.36 3.52 -33.05
N LYS A 128 8.80 4.23 -34.12
CA LYS A 128 9.84 3.74 -35.04
C LYS A 128 11.22 4.28 -34.69
N SER A 129 11.31 5.52 -34.22
CA SER A 129 12.60 6.17 -33.97
C SER A 129 12.62 7.12 -32.78
N GLU A 130 11.67 8.04 -32.71
CA GLU A 130 11.67 9.11 -31.72
C GLU A 130 10.55 8.98 -30.72
N ILE A 131 10.83 9.41 -29.50
CA ILE A 131 9.87 9.51 -28.40
C ILE A 131 9.97 10.93 -27.86
N THR A 132 8.84 11.63 -27.82
CA THR A 132 8.72 12.97 -27.25
C THR A 132 7.96 12.91 -25.94
N PHE A 133 8.48 13.51 -24.90
CA PHE A 133 7.87 13.60 -23.57
C PHE A 133 7.05 14.90 -23.44
N SER A 134 6.00 14.86 -22.62
CA SER A 134 5.18 16.03 -22.31
C SER A 134 6.00 17.18 -21.69
N GLN A 135 7.09 16.85 -20.99
CA GLN A 135 8.05 17.79 -20.41
C GLN A 135 9.48 17.28 -20.55
N ALA A 136 10.48 18.13 -20.25
CA ALA A 136 11.87 17.70 -20.21
C ALA A 136 12.10 16.78 -19.00
N ILE A 137 12.84 15.69 -19.21
CA ILE A 137 13.16 14.70 -18.19
C ILE A 137 14.63 14.80 -17.84
N GLU A 138 14.96 14.92 -16.54
CA GLU A 138 16.36 15.04 -16.09
C GLU A 138 17.20 13.84 -16.52
N LYS A 139 16.66 12.63 -16.38
CA LYS A 139 17.34 11.39 -16.80
C LYS A 139 16.34 10.40 -17.36
N VAL A 140 16.62 9.93 -18.58
CA VAL A 140 15.88 8.86 -19.26
C VAL A 140 16.83 7.70 -19.50
N GLU A 141 16.53 6.52 -18.98
CA GLU A 141 17.24 5.29 -19.29
C GLU A 141 16.33 4.36 -20.08
N VAL A 142 16.79 3.93 -21.24
CA VAL A 142 16.12 2.89 -22.02
C VAL A 142 16.66 1.53 -21.57
N ILE A 143 15.79 0.66 -21.12
CA ILE A 143 16.13 -0.60 -20.44
C ILE A 143 15.54 -1.76 -21.24
N ASP A 144 16.32 -2.80 -21.43
CA ASP A 144 15.85 -4.06 -22.01
C ASP A 144 15.01 -4.90 -21.02
N LEU A 145 14.48 -6.02 -21.50
CA LEU A 145 13.67 -6.93 -20.67
C LEU A 145 14.47 -7.62 -19.56
N THR A 146 15.80 -7.53 -19.57
CA THR A 146 16.67 -8.07 -18.51
C THR A 146 16.95 -7.06 -17.40
N GLY A 147 16.47 -5.80 -17.57
CA GLY A 147 16.73 -4.70 -16.64
C GLY A 147 18.04 -3.94 -16.92
N LYS A 148 18.75 -4.26 -17.99
CA LYS A 148 19.99 -3.59 -18.38
C LYS A 148 19.70 -2.30 -19.12
N ALA A 149 20.30 -1.18 -18.69
CA ALA A 149 20.23 0.09 -19.40
C ALA A 149 21.06 0.00 -20.71
N ILE A 150 20.40 0.33 -21.84
CA ILE A 150 21.01 0.34 -23.18
C ILE A 150 21.42 1.76 -23.56
N PHE A 151 20.55 2.75 -23.27
CA PHE A 151 20.80 4.16 -23.50
C PHE A 151 20.48 4.97 -22.24
N THR A 152 21.20 6.07 -22.08
CA THR A 152 20.92 7.07 -21.06
C THR A 152 20.96 8.46 -21.71
N PHE A 153 19.91 9.25 -21.49
CA PHE A 153 19.77 10.62 -21.94
C PHE A 153 19.58 11.52 -20.71
N THR A 154 20.09 12.73 -20.76
CA THR A 154 19.93 13.72 -19.70
C THR A 154 19.27 14.98 -20.21
N ASN A 155 18.41 15.61 -19.41
CA ASN A 155 17.66 16.82 -19.76
C ASN A 155 16.95 16.71 -21.12
N ALA A 156 16.31 15.56 -21.38
CA ALA A 156 15.76 15.24 -22.69
C ALA A 156 14.25 15.47 -22.74
N LYS A 157 13.80 16.23 -23.73
CA LYS A 157 12.39 16.30 -24.11
C LYS A 157 12.03 15.35 -25.25
N THR A 158 13.04 14.98 -26.05
CA THR A 158 12.92 14.00 -27.13
C THR A 158 14.14 13.08 -27.08
N ILE A 159 13.95 11.78 -27.29
CA ILE A 159 15.01 10.78 -27.41
C ILE A 159 14.88 10.03 -28.72
N ASN A 160 16.01 9.63 -29.30
CA ASN A 160 16.04 8.80 -30.49
C ASN A 160 16.49 7.38 -30.12
N ILE A 161 15.67 6.39 -30.51
CA ILE A 161 15.92 4.95 -30.32
C ILE A 161 15.91 4.16 -31.61
N GLU A 162 16.17 4.83 -32.74
CA GLU A 162 16.16 4.24 -34.10
C GLU A 162 17.07 3.02 -34.21
N SER A 163 18.23 3.08 -33.57
CA SER A 163 19.23 2.00 -33.61
C SER A 163 18.84 0.74 -32.83
N LEU A 164 17.74 0.78 -32.04
CA LEU A 164 17.25 -0.40 -31.32
C LEU A 164 16.49 -1.32 -32.27
N PRO A 165 16.63 -2.65 -32.11
CA PRO A 165 15.78 -3.63 -32.75
C PRO A 165 14.29 -3.43 -32.39
N ALA A 166 13.38 -3.89 -33.28
CA ALA A 166 11.97 -3.94 -32.94
C ALA A 166 11.75 -4.82 -31.71
N GLY A 167 10.94 -4.34 -30.76
CA GLY A 167 10.71 -5.06 -29.51
C GLY A 167 10.11 -4.19 -28.41
N ALA A 168 9.96 -4.79 -27.24
CA ALA A 168 9.48 -4.10 -26.02
C ALA A 168 10.69 -3.66 -25.17
N TYR A 169 10.64 -2.42 -24.70
CA TYR A 169 11.63 -1.82 -23.82
C TYR A 169 10.92 -1.11 -22.67
N TYR A 170 11.69 -0.74 -21.66
CA TYR A 170 11.19 0.12 -20.59
C TYR A 170 11.97 1.43 -20.56
N LEU A 171 11.26 2.52 -20.30
CA LEU A 171 11.83 3.84 -20.04
C LEU A 171 11.83 4.06 -18.53
N ARG A 172 13.00 4.20 -17.92
CA ARG A 172 13.14 4.67 -16.55
C ARG A 172 13.33 6.19 -16.62
N LEU A 173 12.34 6.92 -16.12
CA LEU A 173 12.28 8.38 -16.16
C LEU A 173 12.53 8.90 -14.74
N THR A 174 13.53 9.76 -14.57
CA THR A 174 13.88 10.35 -13.26
C THR A 174 13.82 11.87 -13.35
N ASN A 175 13.05 12.47 -12.44
CA ASN A 175 12.96 13.90 -12.20
C ASN A 175 12.94 14.14 -10.69
N GLU A 176 13.73 15.10 -10.18
CA GLU A 176 13.71 15.56 -8.76
C GLU A 176 13.65 14.39 -7.76
N GLU A 177 14.54 13.41 -7.90
CA GLU A 177 14.62 12.19 -7.08
C GLU A 177 13.44 11.21 -7.25
N LYS A 178 12.43 11.54 -8.06
CA LYS A 178 11.33 10.62 -8.38
C LYS A 178 11.65 9.83 -9.64
N THR A 179 11.39 8.53 -9.59
CA THR A 179 11.63 7.62 -10.72
C THR A 179 10.35 6.89 -11.09
N SER A 180 10.00 6.89 -12.38
CA SER A 180 8.91 6.09 -12.93
C SER A 180 9.41 5.14 -14.01
N LEU A 181 8.69 4.04 -14.23
CA LEU A 181 9.01 3.04 -15.24
C LEU A 181 7.81 2.89 -16.20
N GLN A 182 8.05 3.09 -17.49
CA GLN A 182 7.00 3.02 -18.51
C GLN A 182 7.41 2.13 -19.67
N LYS A 183 6.46 1.34 -20.20
CA LYS A 183 6.71 0.43 -21.32
C LYS A 183 6.62 1.17 -22.67
N VAL A 184 7.57 0.93 -23.56
CA VAL A 184 7.58 1.41 -24.94
C VAL A 184 7.72 0.25 -25.92
N ILE A 185 7.03 0.33 -27.05
CA ILE A 185 7.10 -0.65 -28.15
C ILE A 185 7.83 0.01 -29.33
N LYS A 186 8.96 -0.56 -29.72
CA LYS A 186 9.73 -0.19 -30.93
C LYS A 186 9.26 -1.06 -32.08
N GLN A 187 8.87 -0.42 -33.18
CA GLN A 187 8.49 -1.07 -34.46
C GLN A 187 9.62 -1.00 -35.47
#